data_1b93cbd715b85921279363cf61e1afd0
#
_entry.id   1b93cbd715b85921279363cf61e1afd0
#
_cell.length_a   1.000
_cell.length_b   1.000
_cell.length_c   1.000
_cell.angle_alpha   90.00
_cell.angle_beta   90.00
_cell.angle_gamma   90.00
#
_symmetry.space_group_name_H-M   'P 1'
#
loop_
_entity.id
_entity.type
_entity.pdbx_description
1 polymer ?
#
loop_
_entity_poly.entity_id
_entity_poly.type
_entity_poly.pdbx_seq_one_letter_code
_entity_poly.pdbx_strand_id
1 'polypeptide(L)'
;MPAFPYADDLAEELASMAGEVPATVSVLGLAAPEQSAVQRRLEELVLAVAGPRDGASLETVTHQDRTTVWLPGRLRAVGFHASGSMTVHLDMPPSEDLFENDPGDAELTGMLRAAGDQIGLPSLVPAEDELLFERLWRVKAAGERRTEPSLCRALGSFRHYVRDLPVYGRASSTVELGASGGVTSLSVSTRRFAGDGGGARVAEPEVRTPAQAAREVAARVAESFAGMEDTRLTPQWFRFGYLSLGRRRPQTLLTPFYIASIRVQSETEVSAHVTAVPGCAGRFSPTLNLVPKPRRVA
;
A
#
# COMPACT_ATOMS: atom_id res chain seq x y z
N MET A 1 14.06 -4.66 34.28
CA MET A 1 14.64 -4.63 32.92
C MET A 1 15.26 -3.25 32.74
N PRO A 2 16.54 -3.11 32.32
CA PRO A 2 17.06 -1.79 32.02
C PRO A 2 16.22 -1.17 30.91
N ALA A 3 15.73 0.04 31.14
CA ALA A 3 15.04 0.83 30.11
C ALA A 3 16.04 1.10 28.98
N PHE A 4 15.59 0.97 27.74
CA PHE A 4 16.37 1.39 26.58
C PHE A 4 16.69 2.90 26.79
N PRO A 5 17.98 3.29 26.93
CA PRO A 5 18.35 4.59 27.48
C PRO A 5 17.89 5.79 26.62
N TYR A 6 17.36 5.54 25.40
CA TYR A 6 16.95 6.57 24.44
C TYR A 6 15.44 6.52 24.10
N ALA A 7 14.62 5.80 24.90
CA ALA A 7 13.19 5.68 24.59
C ALA A 7 12.45 7.02 24.64
N ASP A 8 12.83 7.90 25.59
CA ASP A 8 12.22 9.22 25.74
C ASP A 8 12.64 10.16 24.60
N ASP A 9 13.92 10.16 24.22
CA ASP A 9 14.45 10.94 23.11
C ASP A 9 13.80 10.50 21.79
N LEU A 10 13.66 9.19 21.57
CA LEU A 10 12.98 8.61 20.41
C LEU A 10 11.50 9.05 20.36
N ALA A 11 10.82 9.06 21.49
CA ALA A 11 9.43 9.49 21.57
C ALA A 11 9.27 10.98 21.26
N GLU A 12 10.16 11.83 21.75
CA GLU A 12 10.15 13.27 21.51
C GLU A 12 10.42 13.58 20.02
N GLU A 13 11.43 12.94 19.43
CA GLU A 13 11.76 13.09 18.02
C GLU A 13 10.60 12.62 17.13
N LEU A 14 9.99 11.45 17.40
CA LEU A 14 8.81 10.98 16.67
C LEU A 14 7.65 11.98 16.80
N ALA A 15 7.34 12.45 18.00
CA ALA A 15 6.22 13.38 18.21
C ALA A 15 6.37 14.65 17.36
N SER A 16 7.59 15.16 17.21
CA SER A 16 7.89 16.35 16.40
C SER A 16 7.63 16.15 14.89
N MET A 17 7.62 14.89 14.40
CA MET A 17 7.41 14.55 13.00
C MET A 17 5.94 14.33 12.63
N ALA A 18 5.02 14.29 13.59
CA ALA A 18 3.62 13.88 13.35
C ALA A 18 2.83 14.84 12.44
N GLY A 19 3.25 16.09 12.34
CA GLY A 19 2.48 17.13 11.67
C GLY A 19 1.19 17.49 12.42
N GLU A 20 0.30 18.20 11.74
CA GLU A 20 -1.01 18.56 12.27
C GLU A 20 -1.95 17.36 12.29
N VAL A 21 -2.65 17.15 13.40
CA VAL A 21 -3.54 16.02 13.62
C VAL A 21 -4.89 16.54 14.09
N PRO A 22 -6.02 16.06 13.52
CA PRO A 22 -7.35 16.51 13.93
C PRO A 22 -7.67 16.10 15.38
N ALA A 23 -8.52 16.87 16.06
CA ALA A 23 -8.95 16.53 17.42
C ALA A 23 -9.84 15.28 17.48
N THR A 24 -10.66 15.08 16.45
CA THR A 24 -11.53 13.90 16.29
C THR A 24 -11.37 13.33 14.89
N VAL A 25 -11.69 12.06 14.72
CA VAL A 25 -11.60 11.37 13.43
C VAL A 25 -12.69 10.31 13.30
N SER A 26 -13.26 10.17 12.10
CA SER A 26 -14.27 9.15 11.83
C SER A 26 -13.66 7.75 11.81
N VAL A 27 -14.29 6.78 12.49
CA VAL A 27 -14.10 5.36 12.26
C VAL A 27 -15.11 4.92 11.21
N LEU A 28 -14.65 4.28 10.13
CA LEU A 28 -15.47 3.99 8.97
C LEU A 28 -15.75 2.48 8.86
N GLY A 29 -17.00 2.12 8.60
CA GLY A 29 -17.39 0.76 8.29
C GLY A 29 -16.91 0.34 6.89
N LEU A 30 -16.36 -0.84 6.76
CA LEU A 30 -15.97 -1.44 5.49
C LEU A 30 -16.97 -2.50 5.05
N ALA A 31 -17.33 -2.49 3.78
CA ALA A 31 -18.15 -3.54 3.19
C ALA A 31 -17.33 -4.84 3.04
N ALA A 32 -17.95 -5.97 3.38
CA ALA A 32 -17.40 -7.26 3.00
C ALA A 32 -17.54 -7.43 1.48
N PRO A 33 -16.47 -7.72 0.74
CA PRO A 33 -16.56 -7.91 -0.70
C PRO A 33 -17.38 -9.19 -1.01
N GLU A 34 -18.39 -9.05 -1.88
CA GLU A 34 -19.07 -10.21 -2.42
C GLU A 34 -18.19 -10.88 -3.49
N GLN A 35 -18.09 -12.20 -3.44
CA GLN A 35 -17.26 -12.98 -4.36
C GLN A 35 -17.59 -12.70 -5.83
N SER A 36 -18.89 -12.68 -6.18
CA SER A 36 -19.36 -12.37 -7.54
C SER A 36 -18.99 -10.95 -7.99
N ALA A 37 -19.03 -9.97 -7.08
CA ALA A 37 -18.63 -8.60 -7.37
C ALA A 37 -17.10 -8.49 -7.58
N VAL A 38 -16.30 -9.24 -6.81
CA VAL A 38 -14.84 -9.32 -6.99
C VAL A 38 -14.52 -9.93 -8.35
N GLN A 39 -15.17 -11.03 -8.72
CA GLN A 39 -14.98 -11.69 -10.01
C GLN A 39 -15.31 -10.75 -11.17
N ARG A 40 -16.52 -10.19 -11.21
CA ARG A 40 -16.94 -9.27 -12.27
C ARG A 40 -15.98 -8.10 -12.43
N ARG A 41 -15.59 -7.46 -11.35
CA ARG A 41 -14.66 -6.34 -11.39
C ARG A 41 -13.26 -6.74 -11.84
N LEU A 42 -12.83 -7.96 -11.51
CA LEU A 42 -11.56 -8.49 -11.98
C LEU A 42 -11.58 -8.73 -13.50
N GLU A 43 -12.67 -9.27 -14.04
CA GLU A 43 -12.88 -9.44 -15.47
C GLU A 43 -12.91 -8.10 -16.20
N GLU A 44 -13.61 -7.08 -15.67
CA GLU A 44 -13.61 -5.71 -16.21
C GLU A 44 -12.20 -5.11 -16.26
N LEU A 45 -11.40 -5.26 -15.19
CA LEU A 45 -10.01 -4.79 -15.16
C LEU A 45 -9.11 -5.54 -16.15
N VAL A 46 -9.30 -6.84 -16.29
CA VAL A 46 -8.57 -7.64 -17.28
C VAL A 46 -8.83 -7.12 -18.69
N LEU A 47 -10.09 -6.86 -19.03
CA LEU A 47 -10.47 -6.33 -20.34
C LEU A 47 -9.94 -4.90 -20.55
N ALA A 48 -9.97 -4.05 -19.53
CA ALA A 48 -9.43 -2.69 -19.60
C ALA A 48 -7.91 -2.69 -19.85
N VAL A 49 -7.16 -3.58 -19.20
CA VAL A 49 -5.70 -3.71 -19.39
C VAL A 49 -5.34 -4.39 -20.70
N ALA A 50 -6.09 -5.43 -21.10
CA ALA A 50 -5.83 -6.17 -22.35
C ALA A 50 -6.16 -5.35 -23.62
N GLY A 51 -7.03 -4.38 -23.50
CA GLY A 51 -7.60 -3.62 -24.61
C GLY A 51 -8.65 -4.41 -25.41
N PRO A 52 -9.35 -3.76 -26.36
CA PRO A 52 -10.38 -4.40 -27.18
C PRO A 52 -9.78 -5.50 -28.06
N ARG A 53 -10.41 -6.68 -28.08
CA ARG A 53 -9.97 -7.81 -28.90
C ARG A 53 -11.11 -8.72 -29.27
N ASP A 54 -11.09 -9.13 -30.53
CA ASP A 54 -12.01 -10.12 -31.08
C ASP A 54 -11.63 -11.53 -30.64
N GLY A 55 -12.59 -12.25 -30.05
CA GLY A 55 -12.57 -13.69 -29.86
C GLY A 55 -11.76 -14.30 -28.73
N ALA A 56 -11.14 -13.51 -27.86
CA ALA A 56 -10.43 -14.06 -26.69
C ALA A 56 -11.40 -14.34 -25.54
N SER A 57 -11.52 -15.61 -25.13
CA SER A 57 -12.30 -15.99 -23.94
C SER A 57 -11.46 -15.91 -22.68
N LEU A 58 -12.05 -15.34 -21.62
CA LEU A 58 -11.47 -15.37 -20.28
C LEU A 58 -11.69 -16.73 -19.63
N GLU A 59 -10.65 -17.26 -19.03
CA GLU A 59 -10.76 -18.44 -18.17
C GLU A 59 -10.80 -18.00 -16.71
N THR A 60 -11.76 -18.49 -15.94
CA THR A 60 -11.94 -18.10 -14.54
C THR A 60 -11.95 -19.32 -13.65
N VAL A 61 -11.14 -19.27 -12.59
CA VAL A 61 -11.14 -20.28 -11.50
C VAL A 61 -11.30 -19.59 -10.17
N THR A 62 -12.28 -20.03 -9.41
CA THR A 62 -12.59 -19.50 -8.09
C THR A 62 -12.20 -20.49 -7.00
N HIS A 63 -11.38 -20.00 -6.05
CA HIS A 63 -10.99 -20.68 -4.83
C HIS A 63 -11.71 -20.04 -3.62
N GLN A 64 -11.56 -20.63 -2.44
CA GLN A 64 -12.19 -20.12 -1.23
C GLN A 64 -11.76 -18.69 -0.87
N ASP A 65 -10.48 -18.34 -1.09
CA ASP A 65 -9.86 -17.06 -0.69
C ASP A 65 -9.69 -16.07 -1.83
N ARG A 66 -9.81 -16.52 -3.11
CA ARG A 66 -9.52 -15.71 -4.28
C ARG A 66 -10.18 -16.22 -5.54
N THR A 67 -10.38 -15.34 -6.51
CA THR A 67 -10.68 -15.66 -7.91
C THR A 67 -9.46 -15.36 -8.76
N THR A 68 -9.14 -16.24 -9.70
CA THR A 68 -8.10 -16.03 -10.71
C THR A 68 -8.74 -16.02 -12.09
N VAL A 69 -8.36 -15.05 -12.89
CA VAL A 69 -8.80 -14.89 -14.29
C VAL A 69 -7.57 -14.92 -15.19
N TRP A 70 -7.63 -15.65 -16.28
CA TRP A 70 -6.56 -15.70 -17.28
C TRP A 70 -7.09 -15.27 -18.64
N LEU A 71 -6.26 -14.55 -19.34
CA LEU A 71 -6.33 -14.43 -20.78
C LEU A 71 -5.14 -15.23 -21.32
N PRO A 72 -5.34 -16.44 -21.87
CA PRO A 72 -4.26 -17.37 -22.20
C PRO A 72 -3.16 -16.72 -23.04
N GLY A 73 -1.89 -16.95 -22.62
CA GLY A 73 -0.70 -16.44 -23.27
C GLY A 73 -0.50 -14.91 -23.17
N ARG A 74 -1.24 -14.20 -22.30
CA ARG A 74 -1.19 -12.74 -22.24
C ARG A 74 -1.16 -12.14 -20.85
N LEU A 75 -2.09 -12.53 -19.99
CA LEU A 75 -2.18 -11.96 -18.65
C LEU A 75 -2.80 -12.92 -17.65
N ARG A 76 -2.47 -12.68 -16.42
CA ARG A 76 -3.05 -13.32 -15.25
C ARG A 76 -3.52 -12.26 -14.26
N ALA A 77 -4.73 -12.44 -13.76
CA ALA A 77 -5.30 -11.58 -12.74
C ALA A 77 -5.76 -12.38 -11.51
N VAL A 78 -5.65 -11.78 -10.32
CA VAL A 78 -6.07 -12.40 -9.06
C VAL A 78 -6.85 -11.38 -8.23
N GLY A 79 -8.07 -11.73 -7.81
CA GLY A 79 -8.90 -10.97 -6.88
C GLY A 79 -9.04 -11.68 -5.54
N PHE A 80 -8.81 -10.99 -4.43
CA PHE A 80 -8.86 -11.54 -3.06
C PHE A 80 -10.21 -11.26 -2.40
N HIS A 81 -10.94 -12.32 -1.98
CA HIS A 81 -12.27 -12.19 -1.40
C HIS A 81 -12.28 -11.48 -0.04
N ALA A 82 -11.22 -11.60 0.76
CA ALA A 82 -11.15 -10.95 2.08
C ALA A 82 -11.09 -9.42 2.04
N SER A 83 -10.65 -8.83 0.92
CA SER A 83 -10.39 -7.38 0.82
C SER A 83 -10.93 -6.72 -0.43
N GLY A 84 -11.29 -7.48 -1.45
CA GLY A 84 -11.58 -6.95 -2.79
C GLY A 84 -10.35 -6.45 -3.55
N SER A 85 -9.14 -6.65 -3.00
CA SER A 85 -7.89 -6.26 -3.68
C SER A 85 -7.65 -7.12 -4.92
N MET A 86 -7.14 -6.50 -5.97
CA MET A 86 -6.91 -7.15 -7.27
C MET A 86 -5.50 -6.88 -7.77
N THR A 87 -4.96 -7.83 -8.52
CA THR A 87 -3.70 -7.67 -9.26
C THR A 87 -3.86 -8.22 -10.66
N VAL A 88 -3.32 -7.51 -11.63
CA VAL A 88 -3.24 -7.92 -13.03
C VAL A 88 -1.78 -7.86 -13.44
N HIS A 89 -1.29 -8.89 -14.10
CA HIS A 89 0.06 -8.97 -14.65
C HIS A 89 -0.01 -9.45 -16.09
N LEU A 90 0.66 -8.75 -16.99
CA LEU A 90 0.89 -9.24 -18.33
C LEU A 90 2.06 -10.22 -18.34
N ASP A 91 1.90 -11.31 -19.06
CA ASP A 91 3.00 -12.23 -19.38
C ASP A 91 3.81 -11.62 -20.53
N MET A 92 4.68 -10.65 -20.22
CA MET A 92 5.62 -10.10 -21.17
C MET A 92 7.02 -10.66 -20.94
N PRO A 93 7.76 -10.93 -22.02
CA PRO A 93 9.19 -11.25 -21.88
C PRO A 93 9.92 -10.07 -21.24
N PRO A 94 10.65 -10.26 -20.14
CA PRO A 94 11.20 -9.18 -19.34
C PRO A 94 12.28 -8.34 -20.03
N SER A 95 12.84 -8.78 -21.15
CA SER A 95 14.14 -8.31 -21.63
C SER A 95 14.15 -7.54 -22.94
N GLU A 96 13.04 -7.46 -23.67
CA GLU A 96 13.08 -6.96 -25.05
C GLU A 96 12.46 -5.56 -25.24
N ASP A 97 11.65 -5.11 -24.28
CA ASP A 97 10.96 -3.83 -24.39
C ASP A 97 11.67 -2.77 -23.52
N LEU A 98 12.54 -1.98 -24.15
CA LEU A 98 13.26 -0.89 -23.50
C LEU A 98 12.75 0.45 -24.04
N PHE A 99 12.66 1.44 -23.17
CA PHE A 99 12.41 2.81 -23.61
C PHE A 99 13.52 3.26 -24.56
N GLU A 100 13.15 3.73 -25.74
CA GLU A 100 14.10 4.24 -26.74
C GLU A 100 14.91 5.43 -26.20
N ASN A 101 14.20 6.29 -25.46
CA ASN A 101 14.79 7.39 -24.71
C ASN A 101 14.54 7.18 -23.21
N ASP A 102 15.30 7.81 -22.35
CA ASP A 102 15.07 7.81 -20.88
C ASP A 102 14.18 9.02 -20.52
N PRO A 103 12.82 8.88 -20.52
CA PRO A 103 11.91 9.99 -20.27
C PRO A 103 12.14 10.58 -18.87
N GLY A 104 11.93 11.89 -18.74
CA GLY A 104 12.02 12.56 -17.45
C GLY A 104 10.92 12.12 -16.47
N ASP A 105 11.13 12.37 -15.18
CA ASP A 105 10.18 11.97 -14.13
C ASP A 105 8.78 12.60 -14.32
N ALA A 106 8.73 13.85 -14.81
CA ALA A 106 7.47 14.53 -15.09
C ALA A 106 6.69 13.85 -16.22
N GLU A 107 7.37 13.44 -17.29
CA GLU A 107 6.80 12.74 -18.43
C GLU A 107 6.28 11.35 -18.02
N LEU A 108 7.10 10.55 -17.33
CA LEU A 108 6.69 9.25 -16.80
C LEU A 108 5.50 9.35 -15.85
N THR A 109 5.48 10.38 -15.00
CA THR A 109 4.35 10.65 -14.10
C THR A 109 3.08 10.97 -14.90
N GLY A 110 3.20 11.76 -15.96
CA GLY A 110 2.10 12.06 -16.87
C GLY A 110 1.55 10.80 -17.55
N MET A 111 2.42 9.95 -18.09
CA MET A 111 2.05 8.67 -18.70
C MET A 111 1.35 7.74 -17.70
N LEU A 112 1.87 7.62 -16.48
CA LEU A 112 1.28 6.77 -15.43
C LEU A 112 -0.10 7.26 -14.98
N ARG A 113 -0.30 8.58 -14.88
CA ARG A 113 -1.63 9.16 -14.59
C ARG A 113 -2.60 8.89 -15.72
N ALA A 114 -2.21 9.15 -16.96
CA ALA A 114 -3.06 8.90 -18.13
C ALA A 114 -3.46 7.41 -18.24
N ALA A 115 -2.52 6.49 -17.99
CA ALA A 115 -2.82 5.06 -17.93
C ALA A 115 -3.78 4.72 -16.78
N GLY A 116 -3.59 5.32 -15.61
CA GLY A 116 -4.50 5.17 -14.48
C GLY A 116 -5.92 5.62 -14.81
N ASP A 117 -6.08 6.76 -15.45
CA ASP A 117 -7.37 7.30 -15.89
C ASP A 117 -8.03 6.37 -16.93
N GLN A 118 -7.25 5.91 -17.90
CA GLN A 118 -7.73 5.01 -18.97
C GLN A 118 -8.30 3.68 -18.41
N ILE A 119 -7.68 3.10 -17.39
CA ILE A 119 -8.17 1.88 -16.74
C ILE A 119 -9.20 2.15 -15.64
N GLY A 120 -9.59 3.40 -15.43
CA GLY A 120 -10.63 3.80 -14.49
C GLY A 120 -10.22 3.76 -13.02
N LEU A 121 -8.94 3.98 -12.68
CA LEU A 121 -8.47 4.00 -11.28
C LEU A 121 -9.26 4.97 -10.38
N PRO A 122 -9.61 6.20 -10.80
CA PRO A 122 -10.38 7.11 -9.95
C PRO A 122 -11.75 6.58 -9.56
N SER A 123 -12.38 5.76 -10.41
CA SER A 123 -13.70 5.14 -10.12
C SER A 123 -13.64 4.02 -9.07
N LEU A 124 -12.44 3.66 -8.62
CA LEU A 124 -12.24 2.59 -7.62
C LEU A 124 -12.41 3.07 -6.18
N VAL A 125 -12.49 4.38 -5.96
CA VAL A 125 -12.75 5.01 -4.66
C VAL A 125 -14.08 5.74 -4.70
N PRO A 126 -14.73 5.98 -3.55
CA PRO A 126 -15.90 6.87 -3.49
C PRO A 126 -15.57 8.28 -4.01
N ALA A 127 -16.58 9.00 -4.54
CA ALA A 127 -16.38 10.32 -5.14
C ALA A 127 -15.83 11.38 -4.16
N GLU A 128 -15.99 11.15 -2.86
CA GLU A 128 -15.49 12.03 -1.77
C GLU A 128 -14.04 11.77 -1.41
N ASP A 129 -13.47 10.67 -1.91
CA ASP A 129 -12.12 10.22 -1.63
C ASP A 129 -11.24 10.41 -2.86
N GLU A 130 -9.94 10.40 -2.65
CA GLU A 130 -8.98 10.66 -3.71
C GLU A 130 -7.94 9.53 -3.83
N LEU A 131 -7.47 9.31 -5.07
CA LEU A 131 -6.25 8.57 -5.36
C LEU A 131 -5.19 9.56 -5.85
N LEU A 132 -4.25 9.91 -4.98
CA LEU A 132 -3.17 10.84 -5.32
C LEU A 132 -1.90 10.09 -5.71
N PHE A 133 -1.29 10.53 -6.80
CA PHE A 133 0.03 10.03 -7.21
C PHE A 133 1.06 10.40 -6.15
N GLU A 134 1.75 9.38 -5.60
CA GLU A 134 2.67 9.58 -4.48
C GLU A 134 4.12 9.34 -4.87
N ARG A 135 4.39 8.34 -5.69
CA ARG A 135 5.76 7.92 -5.95
C ARG A 135 5.94 7.31 -7.34
N LEU A 136 7.08 7.63 -7.92
CA LEU A 136 7.61 7.03 -9.14
C LEU A 136 8.80 6.12 -8.81
N TRP A 137 8.83 4.95 -9.39
CA TRP A 137 10.01 4.10 -9.47
C TRP A 137 10.38 3.84 -10.92
N ARG A 138 11.66 3.88 -11.18
CA ARG A 138 12.28 3.58 -12.48
C ARG A 138 12.98 2.24 -12.38
N VAL A 139 12.56 1.26 -13.15
CA VAL A 139 13.19 -0.05 -13.22
C VAL A 139 14.11 -0.04 -14.41
N LYS A 140 15.40 -0.20 -14.13
CA LYS A 140 16.44 -0.26 -15.16
C LYS A 140 17.04 -1.67 -15.24
N ALA A 141 17.29 -2.14 -16.46
CA ALA A 141 17.94 -3.41 -16.72
C ALA A 141 19.30 -3.17 -17.41
N ALA A 142 20.31 -3.92 -16.98
CA ALA A 142 21.58 -4.02 -17.65
C ALA A 142 21.61 -5.32 -18.46
N GLY A 143 22.06 -5.28 -19.70
CA GLY A 143 22.25 -6.46 -20.54
C GLY A 143 23.72 -6.73 -20.80
N GLU A 144 24.07 -7.96 -21.20
CA GLU A 144 25.46 -8.35 -21.49
C GLU A 144 26.17 -7.46 -22.54
N ARG A 145 25.40 -6.78 -23.40
CA ARG A 145 25.90 -5.93 -24.49
C ARG A 145 25.79 -4.43 -24.21
N ARG A 146 25.34 -4.02 -23.02
CA ARG A 146 25.14 -2.61 -22.66
C ARG A 146 25.92 -2.29 -21.40
N THR A 147 26.76 -1.27 -21.47
CA THR A 147 27.57 -0.79 -20.35
C THR A 147 26.74 -0.01 -19.33
N GLU A 148 25.62 0.60 -19.76
CA GLU A 148 24.74 1.38 -18.90
C GLU A 148 23.34 0.77 -18.80
N PRO A 149 22.74 0.74 -17.57
CA PRO A 149 21.39 0.26 -17.38
C PRO A 149 20.37 1.15 -18.10
N SER A 150 19.52 0.55 -18.94
CA SER A 150 18.45 1.24 -19.66
C SER A 150 17.11 1.07 -18.96
N LEU A 151 16.25 2.10 -19.04
CA LEU A 151 14.91 2.06 -18.48
C LEU A 151 14.08 1.00 -19.21
N CYS A 152 13.51 0.05 -18.47
CA CYS A 152 12.62 -0.98 -19.01
C CYS A 152 11.18 -0.82 -18.53
N ARG A 153 10.98 -0.29 -17.33
CA ARG A 153 9.64 -0.07 -16.77
C ARG A 153 9.58 1.16 -15.89
N ALA A 154 8.40 1.77 -15.83
CA ALA A 154 8.05 2.82 -14.88
C ALA A 154 6.90 2.35 -14.00
N LEU A 155 7.02 2.48 -12.68
CA LEU A 155 5.99 2.10 -11.72
C LEU A 155 5.50 3.33 -10.97
N GLY A 156 4.20 3.61 -11.02
CA GLY A 156 3.54 4.67 -10.27
C GLY A 156 2.74 4.10 -9.11
N SER A 157 2.83 4.75 -7.94
CA SER A 157 1.99 4.46 -6.79
C SER A 157 1.00 5.59 -6.57
N PHE A 158 -0.27 5.23 -6.38
CA PHE A 158 -1.37 6.13 -6.06
C PHE A 158 -1.87 5.77 -4.67
N ARG A 159 -1.78 6.72 -3.74
CA ARG A 159 -2.26 6.54 -2.37
C ARG A 159 -3.73 6.93 -2.28
N HIS A 160 -4.50 6.10 -1.60
CA HIS A 160 -5.87 6.40 -1.24
C HIS A 160 -5.91 7.38 -0.06
N TYR A 161 -6.70 8.43 -0.21
CA TYR A 161 -7.03 9.41 0.82
C TYR A 161 -8.52 9.37 1.12
N VAL A 162 -8.85 9.46 2.38
CA VAL A 162 -10.22 9.53 2.87
C VAL A 162 -10.36 10.83 3.65
N ARG A 163 -11.14 11.78 3.13
CA ARG A 163 -11.32 13.10 3.75
C ARG A 163 -9.98 13.72 4.18
N ASP A 164 -9.07 13.86 3.25
CA ASP A 164 -7.71 14.43 3.42
C ASP A 164 -6.73 13.59 4.26
N LEU A 165 -7.17 12.48 4.84
CA LEU A 165 -6.29 11.59 5.58
C LEU A 165 -5.80 10.41 4.72
N PRO A 166 -4.48 10.17 4.69
CA PRO A 166 -3.90 9.06 3.92
C PRO A 166 -4.29 7.70 4.52
N VAL A 167 -4.54 6.73 3.65
CA VAL A 167 -4.71 5.34 4.03
C VAL A 167 -3.40 4.60 3.83
N TYR A 168 -2.79 4.15 4.92
CA TYR A 168 -1.53 3.40 4.94
C TYR A 168 -1.75 1.89 4.83
N GLY A 169 -0.65 1.16 4.71
CA GLY A 169 -0.66 -0.29 4.58
C GLY A 169 -0.93 -0.72 3.13
N ARG A 170 -1.93 -1.56 2.91
CA ARG A 170 -2.27 -2.10 1.58
C ARG A 170 -3.48 -1.40 0.96
N ALA A 171 -3.50 -0.08 0.97
CA ALA A 171 -4.57 0.74 0.39
C ALA A 171 -4.09 1.62 -0.76
N SER A 172 -3.00 1.26 -1.40
CA SER A 172 -2.50 1.93 -2.60
C SER A 172 -2.87 1.16 -3.86
N SER A 173 -2.99 1.88 -4.96
CA SER A 173 -2.97 1.30 -6.30
C SER A 173 -1.61 1.53 -6.94
N THR A 174 -1.14 0.57 -7.73
CA THR A 174 0.11 0.71 -8.48
C THR A 174 -0.13 0.38 -9.93
N VAL A 175 0.43 1.20 -10.83
CA VAL A 175 0.42 0.98 -12.28
C VAL A 175 1.85 0.86 -12.75
N GLU A 176 2.15 -0.16 -13.52
CA GLU A 176 3.44 -0.35 -14.16
C GLU A 176 3.28 -0.24 -15.67
N LEU A 177 4.12 0.57 -16.30
CA LEU A 177 4.19 0.74 -17.75
C LEU A 177 5.45 0.10 -18.31
N GLY A 178 5.34 -0.59 -19.44
CA GLY A 178 6.47 -0.96 -20.31
C GLY A 178 6.84 0.17 -21.25
N ALA A 179 7.88 -0.05 -22.04
CA ALA A 179 8.43 0.95 -22.96
C ALA A 179 7.45 1.36 -24.09
N SER A 180 6.55 0.48 -24.48
CA SER A 180 5.46 0.79 -25.41
C SER A 180 4.38 1.72 -24.84
N GLY A 181 4.48 2.11 -23.56
CA GLY A 181 3.46 2.88 -22.85
C GLY A 181 2.25 2.03 -22.40
N GLY A 182 2.24 0.75 -22.71
CA GLY A 182 1.19 -0.18 -22.28
C GLY A 182 1.32 -0.57 -20.80
N VAL A 183 0.18 -0.81 -20.12
CA VAL A 183 0.16 -1.30 -18.74
C VAL A 183 0.63 -2.75 -18.69
N THR A 184 1.72 -3.02 -17.97
CA THR A 184 2.29 -4.36 -17.80
C THR A 184 1.88 -5.01 -16.49
N SER A 185 1.60 -4.20 -15.48
CA SER A 185 1.10 -4.66 -14.19
C SER A 185 0.22 -3.61 -13.54
N LEU A 186 -0.83 -4.08 -12.87
CA LEU A 186 -1.75 -3.27 -12.09
C LEU A 186 -2.00 -3.93 -10.75
N SER A 187 -2.00 -3.16 -9.69
CA SER A 187 -2.46 -3.60 -8.38
C SER A 187 -3.43 -2.59 -7.79
N VAL A 188 -4.60 -3.05 -7.40
CA VAL A 188 -5.64 -2.24 -6.75
C VAL A 188 -5.90 -2.80 -5.37
N SER A 189 -5.70 -2.00 -4.33
CA SER A 189 -5.85 -2.46 -2.94
C SER A 189 -6.76 -1.57 -2.11
N THR A 190 -7.58 -0.75 -2.75
CA THR A 190 -8.61 0.07 -2.10
C THR A 190 -9.76 -0.80 -1.60
N ARG A 191 -10.24 -0.52 -0.38
CA ARG A 191 -11.40 -1.20 0.20
C ARG A 191 -12.66 -0.36 -0.03
N ARG A 192 -13.81 -1.02 -0.14
CA ARG A 192 -15.10 -0.34 -0.23
C ARG A 192 -15.65 -0.06 1.16
N PHE A 193 -16.33 1.07 1.31
CA PHE A 193 -17.06 1.40 2.51
C PHE A 193 -18.43 0.70 2.57
N ALA A 194 -18.93 0.49 3.78
CA ALA A 194 -20.28 0.03 4.00
C ALA A 194 -21.25 1.21 3.79
N GLY A 195 -22.26 1.03 2.93
CA GLY A 195 -23.27 2.05 2.59
C GLY A 195 -22.96 2.82 1.30
N ASP A 196 -23.98 3.53 0.80
CA ASP A 196 -23.92 4.34 -0.41
C ASP A 196 -23.34 5.72 -0.08
N GLY A 197 -22.15 6.01 -0.61
CA GLY A 197 -21.53 7.34 -0.55
C GLY A 197 -20.86 7.69 0.79
N GLY A 198 -19.54 7.59 0.83
CA GLY A 198 -18.72 8.18 1.88
C GLY A 198 -18.49 7.38 3.16
N GLY A 199 -18.73 6.07 3.15
CA GLY A 199 -18.45 5.17 4.27
C GLY A 199 -19.42 5.34 5.43
N ALA A 200 -20.07 4.29 5.87
CA ALA A 200 -20.91 4.34 7.07
C ALA A 200 -20.03 4.74 8.27
N ARG A 201 -20.15 5.99 8.69
CA ARG A 201 -19.49 6.49 9.91
C ARG A 201 -20.02 5.70 11.11
N VAL A 202 -19.17 4.92 11.71
CA VAL A 202 -19.50 4.07 12.87
C VAL A 202 -19.33 4.84 14.18
N ALA A 203 -18.31 5.69 14.26
CA ALA A 203 -17.96 6.49 15.43
C ALA A 203 -17.06 7.66 15.07
N GLU A 204 -16.89 8.60 16.01
CA GLU A 204 -15.97 9.74 15.90
C GLU A 204 -15.24 9.96 17.24
N PRO A 205 -14.29 9.07 17.55
CA PRO A 205 -13.52 9.19 18.78
C PRO A 205 -12.54 10.37 18.74
N GLU A 206 -12.14 10.82 19.93
CA GLU A 206 -11.01 11.72 20.11
C GLU A 206 -9.72 11.04 19.66
N VAL A 207 -8.86 11.81 19.00
CA VAL A 207 -7.55 11.37 18.57
C VAL A 207 -6.58 11.53 19.73
N ARG A 208 -5.75 10.51 19.93
CA ARG A 208 -4.63 10.56 20.88
C ARG A 208 -3.63 11.60 20.42
N THR A 209 -3.02 12.31 21.36
CA THR A 209 -1.97 13.28 21.01
C THR A 209 -0.76 12.57 20.37
N PRO A 210 -0.03 13.23 19.45
CA PRO A 210 1.21 12.69 18.90
C PRO A 210 2.20 12.21 19.96
N ALA A 211 2.32 12.96 21.06
CA ALA A 211 3.20 12.60 22.18
C ALA A 211 2.79 11.30 22.89
N GLN A 212 1.47 11.07 23.07
CA GLN A 212 0.98 9.80 23.65
C GLN A 212 1.28 8.60 22.73
N ALA A 213 1.02 8.78 21.43
CA ALA A 213 1.26 7.71 20.44
C ALA A 213 2.75 7.44 20.25
N ALA A 214 3.59 8.48 20.22
CA ALA A 214 5.04 8.35 20.08
C ALA A 214 5.67 7.60 21.26
N ARG A 215 5.22 7.85 22.50
CA ARG A 215 5.67 7.07 23.67
C ARG A 215 5.34 5.59 23.54
N GLU A 216 4.14 5.25 23.05
CA GLU A 216 3.77 3.84 22.83
C GLU A 216 4.61 3.20 21.72
N VAL A 217 4.89 3.93 20.63
CA VAL A 217 5.81 3.46 19.58
C VAL A 217 7.19 3.23 20.14
N ALA A 218 7.76 4.19 20.88
CA ALA A 218 9.08 4.08 21.46
C ALA A 218 9.19 2.88 22.42
N ALA A 219 8.16 2.66 23.26
CA ALA A 219 8.11 1.51 24.16
C ALA A 219 8.10 0.17 23.39
N ARG A 220 7.29 0.03 22.33
CA ARG A 220 7.23 -1.17 21.49
C ARG A 220 8.55 -1.44 20.76
N VAL A 221 9.20 -0.38 20.29
CA VAL A 221 10.50 -0.47 19.62
C VAL A 221 11.58 -0.87 20.62
N ALA A 222 11.61 -0.25 21.80
CA ALA A 222 12.54 -0.63 22.86
C ALA A 222 12.38 -2.11 23.27
N GLU A 223 11.15 -2.61 23.35
CA GLU A 223 10.88 -4.03 23.61
C GLU A 223 11.37 -4.93 22.46
N SER A 224 11.15 -4.51 21.21
CA SER A 224 11.53 -5.29 20.03
C SER A 224 13.04 -5.42 19.85
N PHE A 225 13.80 -4.43 20.30
CA PHE A 225 15.26 -4.37 20.17
C PHE A 225 15.98 -4.51 21.53
N ALA A 226 15.28 -4.97 22.57
CA ALA A 226 15.87 -5.24 23.87
C ALA A 226 17.01 -6.26 23.75
N GLY A 227 18.21 -5.93 24.26
CA GLY A 227 19.41 -6.77 24.18
C GLY A 227 20.24 -6.62 22.92
N MET A 228 19.91 -5.68 22.04
CA MET A 228 20.73 -5.30 20.87
C MET A 228 21.49 -4.00 21.16
N GLU A 229 22.54 -4.06 22.01
CA GLU A 229 23.23 -2.90 22.55
C GLU A 229 23.92 -2.03 21.48
N ASP A 230 24.35 -2.65 20.35
CA ASP A 230 25.06 -1.97 19.25
C ASP A 230 24.12 -1.48 18.13
N THR A 231 22.81 -1.40 18.43
CA THR A 231 21.81 -1.02 17.44
C THR A 231 21.45 0.46 17.58
N ARG A 232 21.70 1.24 16.52
CA ARG A 232 21.25 2.63 16.41
C ARG A 232 19.84 2.69 15.78
N LEU A 233 18.94 3.36 16.46
CA LEU A 233 17.57 3.61 16.02
C LEU A 233 17.45 5.08 15.60
N THR A 234 16.97 5.34 14.39
CA THR A 234 16.79 6.70 13.86
C THR A 234 15.41 6.83 13.27
N PRO A 235 14.51 7.68 13.80
CA PRO A 235 13.22 7.96 13.19
C PRO A 235 13.39 8.44 11.75
N GLN A 236 12.52 7.95 10.86
CA GLN A 236 12.48 8.39 9.47
C GLN A 236 11.25 9.22 9.20
N TRP A 237 10.13 8.81 9.74
CA TRP A 237 8.87 9.52 9.71
C TRP A 237 7.90 8.96 10.75
N PHE A 238 6.98 9.81 11.18
CA PHE A 238 5.86 9.48 12.05
C PHE A 238 4.62 10.19 11.53
N ARG A 239 3.58 9.43 11.16
CA ARG A 239 2.44 9.98 10.43
C ARG A 239 1.13 9.44 10.98
N PHE A 240 0.11 10.28 10.93
CA PHE A 240 -1.28 9.94 11.26
C PHE A 240 -2.07 9.65 9.99
N GLY A 241 -2.99 8.66 10.07
CA GLY A 241 -3.88 8.30 8.98
C GLY A 241 -4.59 6.98 9.26
N TYR A 242 -5.31 6.49 8.30
CA TYR A 242 -5.99 5.20 8.41
C TYR A 242 -5.04 4.03 8.12
N LEU A 243 -5.36 2.83 8.65
CA LEU A 243 -4.60 1.63 8.36
C LEU A 243 -5.46 0.57 7.67
N SER A 244 -5.07 0.19 6.45
CA SER A 244 -5.65 -0.93 5.72
C SER A 244 -4.78 -2.18 5.87
N LEU A 245 -5.41 -3.28 6.26
CA LEU A 245 -4.73 -4.56 6.47
C LEU A 245 -4.36 -5.22 5.14
N GLY A 246 -3.52 -6.27 5.22
CA GLY A 246 -3.08 -7.04 4.05
C GLY A 246 -4.24 -7.66 3.25
N ARG A 247 -3.99 -7.95 1.97
CA ARG A 247 -4.98 -8.42 0.98
C ARG A 247 -5.78 -9.65 1.41
N ARG A 248 -5.18 -10.54 2.19
CA ARG A 248 -5.80 -11.79 2.67
C ARG A 248 -6.45 -11.67 4.04
N ARG A 249 -6.48 -10.46 4.62
CA ARG A 249 -7.06 -10.23 5.95
C ARG A 249 -8.41 -9.53 5.79
N PRO A 250 -9.49 -10.09 6.32
CA PRO A 250 -10.76 -9.38 6.42
C PRO A 250 -10.58 -8.19 7.36
N GLN A 251 -11.30 -7.11 7.07
CA GLN A 251 -11.32 -5.90 7.88
C GLN A 251 -12.71 -5.29 7.76
N THR A 252 -13.35 -5.06 8.90
CA THR A 252 -14.71 -4.51 8.97
C THR A 252 -14.74 -3.02 9.29
N LEU A 253 -13.64 -2.50 9.83
CA LEU A 253 -13.50 -1.09 10.20
C LEU A 253 -12.21 -0.53 9.64
N LEU A 254 -12.27 0.66 9.06
CA LEU A 254 -11.10 1.47 8.76
C LEU A 254 -10.90 2.42 9.94
N THR A 255 -9.82 2.24 10.68
CA THR A 255 -9.53 2.93 11.92
C THR A 255 -8.26 3.77 11.81
N PRO A 256 -8.16 4.89 12.55
CA PRO A 256 -6.99 5.74 12.54
C PRO A 256 -5.84 5.13 13.32
N PHE A 257 -4.63 5.37 12.83
CA PHE A 257 -3.36 4.93 13.40
C PHE A 257 -2.30 6.01 13.29
N TYR A 258 -1.37 5.97 14.23
CA TYR A 258 -0.04 6.54 14.04
C TYR A 258 0.89 5.44 13.55
N ILE A 259 1.64 5.74 12.50
CA ILE A 259 2.56 4.79 11.87
C ILE A 259 3.95 5.43 11.87
N ALA A 260 4.93 4.67 12.35
CA ALA A 260 6.32 5.07 12.41
C ALA A 260 7.18 4.19 11.50
N SER A 261 8.14 4.78 10.84
CA SER A 261 9.28 4.08 10.24
C SER A 261 10.55 4.51 10.95
N ILE A 262 11.30 3.53 11.40
CA ILE A 262 12.53 3.72 12.15
C ILE A 262 13.62 2.95 11.42
N ARG A 263 14.70 3.66 11.06
CA ARG A 263 15.90 3.03 10.54
C ARG A 263 16.62 2.34 11.69
N VAL A 264 16.86 1.07 11.51
CA VAL A 264 17.60 0.22 12.42
C VAL A 264 18.94 -0.06 11.80
N GLN A 265 20.00 0.35 12.45
CA GLN A 265 21.37 0.18 11.97
C GLN A 265 22.20 -0.56 13.02
N SER A 266 22.70 -1.74 12.68
CA SER A 266 23.72 -2.48 13.41
C SER A 266 25.07 -2.38 12.69
N GLU A 267 26.12 -3.00 13.21
CA GLU A 267 27.42 -3.04 12.55
C GLU A 267 27.37 -3.69 11.15
N THR A 268 26.48 -4.67 10.96
CA THR A 268 26.43 -5.52 9.75
C THR A 268 25.24 -5.26 8.86
N GLU A 269 24.16 -4.62 9.37
CA GLU A 269 22.92 -4.49 8.65
C GLU A 269 22.26 -3.12 8.87
N VAL A 270 21.60 -2.63 7.79
CA VAL A 270 20.71 -1.47 7.84
C VAL A 270 19.34 -1.91 7.35
N SER A 271 18.33 -1.78 8.19
CA SER A 271 16.96 -2.14 7.88
C SER A 271 15.98 -1.04 8.29
N ALA A 272 14.72 -1.18 7.87
CA ALA A 272 13.63 -0.31 8.31
C ALA A 272 12.63 -1.11 9.15
N HIS A 273 12.38 -0.63 10.36
CA HIS A 273 11.32 -1.14 11.22
C HIS A 273 10.09 -0.25 11.09
N VAL A 274 8.96 -0.84 10.65
CA VAL A 274 7.69 -0.13 10.56
C VAL A 274 6.76 -0.67 11.64
N THR A 275 6.25 0.23 12.46
CA THR A 275 5.29 -0.11 13.53
C THR A 275 4.10 0.84 13.50
N ALA A 276 2.97 0.41 14.05
CA ALA A 276 1.76 1.22 14.11
C ALA A 276 1.09 1.08 15.48
N VAL A 277 0.57 2.19 15.99
CA VAL A 277 -0.21 2.24 17.22
C VAL A 277 -1.57 2.86 16.95
N PRO A 278 -2.63 2.48 17.69
CA PRO A 278 -3.95 3.07 17.51
C PRO A 278 -3.93 4.59 17.67
N GLY A 279 -4.60 5.29 16.73
CA GLY A 279 -4.73 6.74 16.76
C GLY A 279 -5.79 7.26 17.70
N CYS A 280 -6.70 6.40 18.20
CA CYS A 280 -7.74 6.72 19.18
C CYS A 280 -7.75 5.69 20.31
N ALA A 281 -8.29 6.07 21.46
CA ALA A 281 -8.49 5.19 22.61
C ALA A 281 -9.75 4.31 22.43
N GLY A 282 -9.78 3.16 23.13
CA GLY A 282 -10.98 2.35 23.30
C GLY A 282 -11.14 1.19 22.29
N ARG A 283 -12.39 0.71 22.13
CA ARG A 283 -12.76 -0.53 21.42
C ARG A 283 -12.51 -0.55 19.90
N PHE A 284 -12.12 0.56 19.34
CA PHE A 284 -11.83 0.68 17.90
C PHE A 284 -10.38 0.34 17.55
N SER A 285 -9.57 -0.04 18.52
CA SER A 285 -8.23 -0.56 18.28
C SER A 285 -8.32 -1.99 17.75
N PRO A 286 -8.08 -2.27 16.47
CA PRO A 286 -7.96 -3.65 16.02
C PRO A 286 -6.75 -4.27 16.72
N THR A 287 -6.87 -5.52 17.14
CA THR A 287 -5.75 -6.29 17.68
C THR A 287 -4.78 -6.56 16.54
N LEU A 288 -3.84 -5.64 16.34
CA LEU A 288 -2.79 -5.80 15.35
C LEU A 288 -1.66 -6.60 15.99
N ASN A 289 -1.63 -7.90 15.71
CA ASN A 289 -0.41 -8.68 15.86
C ASN A 289 0.57 -8.28 14.75
N LEU A 290 1.04 -7.03 14.80
CA LEU A 290 2.04 -6.47 13.86
C LEU A 290 3.47 -6.75 14.33
N VAL A 291 3.69 -7.64 15.28
CA VAL A 291 5.04 -8.05 15.65
C VAL A 291 5.60 -8.85 14.48
N PRO A 292 6.52 -8.31 13.70
CA PRO A 292 7.32 -9.12 12.80
C PRO A 292 8.12 -10.05 13.73
N LYS A 293 7.89 -11.35 13.67
CA LYS A 293 8.85 -12.27 14.27
C LYS A 293 10.19 -11.98 13.63
N PRO A 294 11.24 -11.63 14.40
CA PRO A 294 12.56 -11.45 13.84
C PRO A 294 12.89 -12.74 13.07
N ARG A 295 13.20 -12.62 11.78
CA ARG A 295 13.72 -13.75 11.01
C ARG A 295 15.04 -14.09 11.66
N ARG A 296 15.09 -15.18 12.38
CA ARG A 296 16.37 -15.81 12.72
C ARG A 296 17.00 -16.19 11.38
N VAL A 297 17.99 -15.43 10.96
CA VAL A 297 18.91 -15.87 9.91
C VAL A 297 19.69 -17.01 10.54
N ALA A 298 19.51 -18.22 10.00
CA ALA A 298 20.30 -19.40 10.35
C ALA A 298 21.66 -19.33 9.67
#